data_abc76ae604007a7a6bd377c350351e8e
#
_entry.id   abc76ae604007a7a6bd377c350351e8e
#
_cell.length_a   1.000
_cell.length_b   1.000
_cell.length_c   1.000
_cell.angle_alpha   90.00
_cell.angle_beta   90.00
_cell.angle_gamma   90.00
#
_symmetry.space_group_name_H-M   'P 1'
#
loop_
_entity.id
_entity.type
_entity.pdbx_description
1 polymer ?
#
loop_
_entity_poly.entity_id
_entity_poly.type
_entity_poly.pdbx_seq_one_letter_code
_entity_poly.pdbx_strand_id
1 'polypeptide(L)'
;GGDKPMTDARPIHSVSVDGFWIDTTEVTNQQFSKFVEATKYVTVAEIPPRPEDFPGAPAENLVAGSIVFTPPDRPVPLSNHLQWWAYVPGANWRHPLGPESTIDEKMDYPVVQIAFEDAVAYAKWAGKRLPTEAEWEFASRGGLTGNVYPWGDEFCPNGKWMANTWQGQFPSQNTAEDGFSGIAPVRQ
;
A
#
# COMPACT_ATOMS: atom_id res chain seq x y z
N GLY A 1 -0.20 -4.74 21.86
CA GLY A 1 -0.10 -5.72 20.81
C GLY A 1 0.67 -6.92 21.30
N GLY A 2 0.21 -8.10 21.08
CA GLY A 2 0.86 -9.29 21.58
C GLY A 2 1.84 -9.84 20.58
N ASP A 3 3.05 -10.06 21.04
CA ASP A 3 4.23 -10.59 20.36
C ASP A 3 4.11 -12.06 19.93
N LYS A 4 3.02 -12.44 19.28
CA LYS A 4 2.94 -13.76 18.65
C LYS A 4 3.27 -13.58 17.16
N PRO A 5 4.40 -14.17 16.69
CA PRO A 5 4.66 -14.23 15.25
C PRO A 5 3.43 -14.80 14.54
N MET A 6 3.09 -14.22 13.39
CA MET A 6 1.99 -14.70 12.57
C MET A 6 2.16 -16.19 12.32
N THR A 7 1.08 -16.95 12.42
CA THR A 7 1.14 -18.42 12.33
C THR A 7 1.56 -18.90 10.94
N ASP A 8 1.33 -18.09 9.93
CA ASP A 8 1.70 -18.29 8.52
C ASP A 8 3.18 -17.99 8.23
N ALA A 9 3.87 -17.25 9.13
CA ALA A 9 5.32 -17.02 9.07
C ALA A 9 6.15 -18.18 9.64
N ARG A 10 5.58 -19.36 9.84
CA ARG A 10 6.26 -20.54 10.42
C ARG A 10 6.28 -21.71 9.44
N PRO A 11 7.30 -22.58 9.49
CA PRO A 11 8.47 -22.53 10.38
C PRO A 11 9.50 -21.48 9.92
N ILE A 12 10.24 -20.91 10.88
CA ILE A 12 11.40 -20.07 10.55
C ILE A 12 12.42 -20.93 9.81
N HIS A 13 12.86 -20.49 8.66
CA HIS A 13 13.83 -21.19 7.82
C HIS A 13 14.79 -20.21 7.15
N SER A 14 15.96 -20.70 6.76
CA SER A 14 16.94 -19.88 6.05
C SER A 14 16.68 -19.93 4.55
N VAL A 15 16.70 -18.76 3.91
CA VAL A 15 16.60 -18.62 2.46
C VAL A 15 17.85 -17.91 1.96
N SER A 16 18.46 -18.41 0.89
CA SER A 16 19.55 -17.74 0.18
C SER A 16 18.97 -17.05 -1.06
N VAL A 17 19.34 -15.79 -1.26
CA VAL A 17 19.00 -15.02 -2.46
C VAL A 17 20.28 -14.62 -3.17
N ASP A 18 20.27 -14.65 -4.50
CA ASP A 18 21.36 -14.11 -5.31
C ASP A 18 21.39 -12.58 -5.19
N GLY A 19 22.53 -11.98 -5.58
CA GLY A 19 22.63 -10.51 -5.63
C GLY A 19 21.58 -9.92 -6.59
N PHE A 20 20.87 -8.88 -6.16
CA PHE A 20 19.83 -8.20 -6.95
C PHE A 20 19.86 -6.69 -6.71
N TRP A 21 19.26 -5.96 -7.63
CA TRP A 21 19.01 -4.54 -7.50
C TRP A 21 17.56 -4.31 -7.10
N ILE A 22 17.34 -3.41 -6.16
CA ILE A 22 16.01 -2.97 -5.73
C ILE A 22 15.97 -1.45 -5.72
N ASP A 23 14.81 -0.88 -6.05
CA ASP A 23 14.60 0.55 -5.93
C ASP A 23 14.63 0.95 -4.45
N THR A 24 15.18 2.10 -4.15
CA THR A 24 15.32 2.59 -2.77
C THR A 24 14.02 3.15 -2.20
N THR A 25 12.99 3.30 -3.02
CA THR A 25 11.69 3.84 -2.64
C THR A 25 10.59 3.08 -3.37
N GLU A 26 9.39 3.23 -2.89
CA GLU A 26 8.19 2.88 -3.62
C GLU A 26 8.12 3.65 -4.94
N VAL A 27 7.36 3.14 -5.90
CA VAL A 27 7.09 3.84 -7.16
C VAL A 27 6.23 5.07 -6.88
N THR A 28 6.71 6.23 -7.29
CA THR A 28 6.01 7.49 -7.05
C THR A 28 4.93 7.75 -8.10
N ASN A 29 3.99 8.66 -7.77
CA ASN A 29 2.99 9.16 -8.71
C ASN A 29 3.63 9.70 -9.99
N GLN A 30 4.75 10.43 -9.87
CA GLN A 30 5.49 10.94 -11.02
C GLN A 30 6.01 9.82 -11.93
N GLN A 31 6.57 8.77 -11.34
CA GLN A 31 7.10 7.64 -12.12
C GLN A 31 5.99 6.87 -12.80
N PHE A 32 4.88 6.62 -12.09
CA PHE A 32 3.73 5.92 -12.65
C PHE A 32 3.02 6.73 -13.73
N SER A 33 2.92 8.05 -13.59
CA SER A 33 2.41 8.96 -14.62
C SER A 33 3.18 8.80 -15.94
N LYS A 34 4.52 8.77 -15.90
CA LYS A 34 5.36 8.55 -17.10
C LYS A 34 5.04 7.22 -17.80
N PHE A 35 4.82 6.17 -17.02
CA PHE A 35 4.41 4.87 -17.56
C PHE A 35 3.08 4.98 -18.31
N VAL A 36 2.07 5.55 -17.65
CA VAL A 36 0.74 5.68 -18.25
C VAL A 36 0.75 6.61 -19.47
N GLU A 37 1.50 7.72 -19.42
CA GLU A 37 1.66 8.62 -20.56
C GLU A 37 2.28 7.92 -21.77
N ALA A 38 3.31 7.11 -21.54
CA ALA A 38 4.03 6.40 -22.60
C ALA A 38 3.22 5.24 -23.20
N THR A 39 2.44 4.54 -22.40
CA THR A 39 1.77 3.27 -22.80
C THR A 39 0.27 3.39 -22.99
N LYS A 40 -0.34 4.46 -22.48
CA LYS A 40 -1.80 4.63 -22.39
C LYS A 40 -2.45 3.50 -21.57
N TYR A 41 -1.71 2.97 -20.61
CA TYR A 41 -2.18 1.90 -19.74
C TYR A 41 -3.41 2.37 -18.94
N VAL A 42 -4.39 1.48 -18.82
CA VAL A 42 -5.60 1.67 -18.01
C VAL A 42 -5.51 0.72 -16.84
N THR A 43 -5.55 1.23 -15.62
CA THR A 43 -5.42 0.42 -14.40
C THR A 43 -6.69 -0.35 -14.08
N VAL A 44 -6.58 -1.41 -13.30
CA VAL A 44 -7.72 -2.23 -12.89
C VAL A 44 -8.82 -1.39 -12.25
N ALA A 45 -8.48 -0.40 -11.43
CA ALA A 45 -9.43 0.51 -10.78
C ALA A 45 -10.19 1.43 -11.78
N GLU A 46 -9.68 1.60 -12.99
CA GLU A 46 -10.31 2.39 -14.06
C GLU A 46 -11.24 1.55 -14.97
N ILE A 47 -11.30 0.22 -14.75
CA ILE A 47 -12.12 -0.72 -15.54
C ILE A 47 -13.31 -1.21 -14.70
N PRO A 48 -14.56 -1.10 -15.20
CA PRO A 48 -15.68 -1.67 -14.49
C PRO A 48 -15.53 -3.19 -14.28
N PRO A 49 -15.85 -3.71 -13.08
CA PRO A 49 -15.84 -5.15 -12.83
C PRO A 49 -16.75 -5.91 -13.80
N ARG A 50 -16.31 -7.10 -14.22
CA ARG A 50 -17.13 -7.91 -15.14
C ARG A 50 -18.22 -8.66 -14.36
N PRO A 51 -19.46 -8.75 -14.90
CA PRO A 51 -20.54 -9.45 -14.21
C PRO A 51 -20.24 -10.92 -13.88
N GLU A 52 -19.45 -11.59 -14.72
CA GLU A 52 -19.04 -12.98 -14.49
C GLU A 52 -18.14 -13.18 -13.27
N ASP A 53 -17.38 -12.15 -12.88
CA ASP A 53 -16.49 -12.19 -11.69
C ASP A 53 -17.27 -11.94 -10.39
N PHE A 54 -18.49 -11.39 -10.50
CA PHE A 54 -19.34 -11.03 -9.36
C PHE A 54 -20.79 -11.53 -9.55
N PRO A 55 -21.01 -12.86 -9.55
CA PRO A 55 -22.34 -13.43 -9.76
C PRO A 55 -23.36 -12.91 -8.74
N GLY A 56 -24.46 -12.35 -9.24
CA GLY A 56 -25.54 -11.82 -8.40
C GLY A 56 -25.38 -10.37 -7.93
N ALA A 57 -24.26 -9.71 -8.27
CA ALA A 57 -24.12 -8.27 -8.02
C ALA A 57 -25.06 -7.48 -8.97
N PRO A 58 -25.82 -6.49 -8.46
CA PRO A 58 -26.57 -5.58 -9.31
C PRO A 58 -25.66 -4.85 -10.30
N ALA A 59 -26.09 -4.70 -11.55
CA ALA A 59 -25.29 -4.09 -12.61
C ALA A 59 -24.84 -2.64 -12.26
N GLU A 60 -25.69 -1.91 -11.54
CA GLU A 60 -25.41 -0.54 -11.06
C GLU A 60 -24.25 -0.47 -10.05
N ASN A 61 -23.88 -1.59 -9.42
CA ASN A 61 -22.75 -1.68 -8.51
C ASN A 61 -21.44 -2.06 -9.22
N LEU A 62 -21.51 -2.50 -10.47
CA LEU A 62 -20.34 -2.88 -11.27
C LEU A 62 -19.74 -1.66 -11.98
N VAL A 63 -19.30 -0.70 -11.19
CA VAL A 63 -18.67 0.56 -11.67
C VAL A 63 -17.19 0.55 -11.34
N ALA A 64 -16.38 1.18 -12.19
CA ALA A 64 -14.95 1.36 -11.94
C ALA A 64 -14.72 2.13 -10.64
N GLY A 65 -13.75 1.71 -9.85
CA GLY A 65 -13.44 2.32 -8.57
C GLY A 65 -12.49 1.46 -7.74
N SER A 66 -12.26 1.87 -6.51
CA SER A 66 -11.37 1.18 -5.58
C SER A 66 -11.84 1.29 -4.14
N ILE A 67 -11.21 0.51 -3.27
CA ILE A 67 -11.46 0.55 -1.83
C ILE A 67 -10.64 1.69 -1.22
N VAL A 68 -11.30 2.61 -0.52
CA VAL A 68 -10.70 3.78 0.10
C VAL A 68 -10.84 3.69 1.62
N PHE A 69 -9.77 4.03 2.33
CA PHE A 69 -9.81 4.19 3.78
C PHE A 69 -10.63 5.44 4.13
N THR A 70 -11.71 5.22 4.84
CA THR A 70 -12.66 6.26 5.26
C THR A 70 -12.80 6.20 6.77
N PRO A 71 -11.97 6.94 7.52
CA PRO A 71 -11.97 6.87 8.98
C PRO A 71 -13.33 7.31 9.54
N PRO A 72 -13.92 6.57 10.50
CA PRO A 72 -15.13 7.00 11.18
C PRO A 72 -14.81 8.16 12.15
N ASP A 73 -15.81 8.97 12.46
CA ASP A 73 -15.74 10.09 13.41
C ASP A 73 -15.72 9.68 14.89
N ARG A 74 -15.88 8.37 15.17
CA ARG A 74 -15.94 7.78 16.50
C ARG A 74 -15.29 6.40 16.54
N PRO A 75 -14.89 5.93 17.73
CA PRO A 75 -14.41 4.56 17.91
C PRO A 75 -15.45 3.52 17.46
N VAL A 76 -14.97 2.50 16.76
CA VAL A 76 -15.78 1.39 16.25
C VAL A 76 -15.15 0.04 16.61
N PRO A 77 -15.93 -1.04 16.71
CA PRO A 77 -15.40 -2.38 16.90
C PRO A 77 -14.52 -2.80 15.72
N LEU A 78 -13.31 -3.31 16.02
CA LEU A 78 -12.34 -3.72 15.00
C LEU A 78 -12.69 -5.06 14.30
N SER A 79 -13.77 -5.71 14.71
CA SER A 79 -14.24 -6.97 14.09
C SER A 79 -14.89 -6.79 12.71
N ASN A 80 -15.27 -5.56 12.34
CA ASN A 80 -15.89 -5.27 11.06
C ASN A 80 -15.12 -4.14 10.34
N HIS A 81 -14.22 -4.53 9.45
CA HIS A 81 -13.38 -3.61 8.68
C HIS A 81 -14.15 -2.73 7.68
N LEU A 82 -15.38 -3.08 7.32
CA LEU A 82 -16.23 -2.25 6.47
C LEU A 82 -16.67 -0.93 7.12
N GLN A 83 -16.38 -0.74 8.41
CA GLN A 83 -16.64 0.52 9.09
C GLN A 83 -15.61 1.62 8.77
N TRP A 84 -14.47 1.27 8.15
CA TRP A 84 -13.42 2.22 7.75
C TRP A 84 -12.87 1.96 6.34
N TRP A 85 -13.45 0.98 5.62
CA TRP A 85 -13.18 0.77 4.21
C TRP A 85 -14.45 0.93 3.41
N ALA A 86 -14.44 1.77 2.39
CA ALA A 86 -15.56 1.97 1.49
C ALA A 86 -15.12 1.77 0.04
N TYR A 87 -15.95 1.10 -0.77
CA TYR A 87 -15.78 1.12 -2.21
C TYR A 87 -16.23 2.48 -2.73
N VAL A 88 -15.34 3.21 -3.39
CA VAL A 88 -15.60 4.54 -3.92
C VAL A 88 -15.54 4.50 -5.45
N PRO A 89 -16.68 4.70 -6.13
CA PRO A 89 -16.71 4.81 -7.59
C PRO A 89 -15.78 5.93 -8.07
N GLY A 90 -15.00 5.64 -9.12
CA GLY A 90 -14.05 6.58 -9.69
C GLY A 90 -12.75 6.76 -8.90
N ALA A 91 -12.59 6.14 -7.73
CA ALA A 91 -11.30 6.11 -7.06
C ALA A 91 -10.30 5.28 -7.88
N ASN A 92 -9.15 5.87 -8.17
CA ASN A 92 -8.05 5.27 -8.93
C ASN A 92 -6.74 5.98 -8.59
N TRP A 93 -5.65 5.64 -9.23
CA TRP A 93 -4.34 6.20 -8.93
C TRP A 93 -4.23 7.73 -9.14
N ARG A 94 -5.03 8.35 -10.02
CA ARG A 94 -5.09 9.83 -10.20
C ARG A 94 -6.02 10.49 -9.19
N HIS A 95 -7.00 9.75 -8.74
CA HIS A 95 -8.07 10.19 -7.84
C HIS A 95 -8.16 9.25 -6.64
N PRO A 96 -7.13 9.20 -5.76
CA PRO A 96 -6.97 8.13 -4.77
C PRO A 96 -8.06 8.07 -3.69
N LEU A 97 -8.77 9.16 -3.46
CA LEU A 97 -9.90 9.22 -2.52
C LEU A 97 -11.26 9.36 -3.23
N GLY A 98 -11.30 9.22 -4.56
CA GLY A 98 -12.49 9.41 -5.39
C GLY A 98 -12.35 10.61 -6.35
N PRO A 99 -13.35 10.84 -7.22
CA PRO A 99 -13.26 11.76 -8.36
C PRO A 99 -12.82 13.20 -8.05
N GLU A 100 -13.13 13.68 -6.86
CA GLU A 100 -12.78 15.06 -6.41
C GLU A 100 -11.35 15.16 -5.87
N SER A 101 -10.63 14.06 -5.71
CA SER A 101 -9.25 14.06 -5.23
C SER A 101 -8.27 14.13 -6.40
N THR A 102 -7.06 14.64 -6.13
CA THR A 102 -5.98 14.75 -7.11
C THR A 102 -4.63 14.38 -6.51
N ILE A 103 -3.66 14.06 -7.37
CA ILE A 103 -2.26 13.82 -7.02
C ILE A 103 -1.33 14.97 -7.42
N ASP A 104 -1.85 16.09 -7.91
CA ASP A 104 -1.05 17.19 -8.52
C ASP A 104 0.06 17.71 -7.60
N GLU A 105 -0.19 17.80 -6.29
CA GLU A 105 0.78 18.24 -5.29
C GLU A 105 1.46 17.07 -4.57
N LYS A 106 1.32 15.84 -5.09
CA LYS A 106 1.80 14.58 -4.47
C LYS A 106 2.59 13.73 -5.44
N MET A 107 3.37 14.36 -6.31
CA MET A 107 4.11 13.65 -7.36
C MET A 107 5.25 12.80 -6.81
N ASP A 108 5.79 13.12 -5.65
CA ASP A 108 6.82 12.37 -4.90
C ASP A 108 6.24 11.40 -3.84
N TYR A 109 4.91 11.24 -3.80
CA TYR A 109 4.24 10.25 -2.95
C TYR A 109 4.16 8.90 -3.66
N PRO A 110 4.11 7.78 -2.90
CA PRO A 110 3.84 6.48 -3.47
C PRO A 110 2.53 6.45 -4.25
N VAL A 111 2.55 5.83 -5.42
CA VAL A 111 1.32 5.57 -6.17
C VAL A 111 0.48 4.55 -5.42
N VAL A 112 -0.82 4.80 -5.31
CA VAL A 112 -1.79 3.94 -4.64
C VAL A 112 -2.96 3.61 -5.56
N GLN A 113 -3.92 2.79 -5.11
CA GLN A 113 -5.08 2.35 -5.88
C GLN A 113 -4.69 1.59 -7.16
N ILE A 114 -3.62 0.81 -7.08
CA ILE A 114 -3.14 -0.07 -8.14
C ILE A 114 -3.25 -1.54 -7.72
N ALA A 115 -3.62 -2.39 -8.65
CA ALA A 115 -3.66 -3.84 -8.47
C ALA A 115 -2.29 -4.47 -8.73
N PHE A 116 -2.15 -5.77 -8.44
CA PHE A 116 -0.92 -6.51 -8.70
C PHE A 116 -0.56 -6.50 -10.19
N GLU A 117 -1.54 -6.63 -11.07
CA GLU A 117 -1.38 -6.59 -12.52
C GLU A 117 -0.81 -5.25 -13.00
N ASP A 118 -1.26 -4.14 -12.40
CA ASP A 118 -0.78 -2.79 -12.69
C ASP A 118 0.70 -2.65 -12.30
N ALA A 119 1.05 -3.16 -11.11
CA ALA A 119 2.42 -3.16 -10.63
C ALA A 119 3.35 -4.00 -11.51
N VAL A 120 2.90 -5.17 -11.96
CA VAL A 120 3.62 -6.03 -12.90
C VAL A 120 3.82 -5.33 -14.24
N ALA A 121 2.78 -4.68 -14.77
CA ALA A 121 2.85 -3.95 -16.04
C ALA A 121 3.85 -2.78 -15.97
N TYR A 122 3.80 -2.00 -14.89
CA TYR A 122 4.79 -0.95 -14.63
C TYR A 122 6.21 -1.49 -14.56
N ALA A 123 6.44 -2.53 -13.75
CA ALA A 123 7.77 -3.11 -13.58
C ALA A 123 8.34 -3.60 -14.93
N LYS A 124 7.53 -4.29 -15.73
CA LYS A 124 7.92 -4.76 -17.07
C LYS A 124 8.27 -3.60 -18.00
N TRP A 125 7.46 -2.53 -18.01
CA TRP A 125 7.74 -1.33 -18.83
C TRP A 125 9.05 -0.67 -18.40
N ALA A 126 9.32 -0.61 -17.10
CA ALA A 126 10.54 -0.05 -16.54
C ALA A 126 11.79 -0.94 -16.75
N GLY A 127 11.67 -2.09 -17.43
CA GLY A 127 12.77 -3.06 -17.59
C GLY A 127 13.11 -3.80 -16.30
N LYS A 128 12.16 -3.94 -15.37
CA LYS A 128 12.29 -4.52 -14.04
C LYS A 128 11.28 -5.65 -13.83
N ARG A 129 11.27 -6.20 -12.66
CA ARG A 129 10.25 -7.11 -12.13
C ARG A 129 9.92 -6.74 -10.69
N LEU A 130 8.85 -7.28 -10.18
CA LEU A 130 8.59 -7.23 -8.74
C LEU A 130 9.60 -8.11 -8.01
N PRO A 131 10.00 -7.74 -6.79
CA PRO A 131 10.83 -8.61 -5.96
C PRO A 131 10.06 -9.86 -5.56
N THR A 132 10.78 -10.93 -5.27
CA THR A 132 10.22 -12.04 -4.52
C THR A 132 10.05 -11.64 -3.05
N GLU A 133 9.25 -12.39 -2.30
CA GLU A 133 9.09 -12.19 -0.86
C GLU A 133 10.44 -12.21 -0.13
N ALA A 134 11.27 -13.19 -0.44
CA ALA A 134 12.60 -13.33 0.17
C ALA A 134 13.54 -12.15 -0.15
N GLU A 135 13.53 -11.65 -1.38
CA GLU A 135 14.31 -10.46 -1.78
C GLU A 135 13.82 -9.21 -1.05
N TRP A 136 12.50 -9.05 -0.97
CA TRP A 136 11.90 -7.91 -0.29
C TRP A 136 12.21 -7.93 1.22
N GLU A 137 12.06 -9.07 1.88
CA GLU A 137 12.39 -9.22 3.29
C GLU A 137 13.89 -8.98 3.54
N PHE A 138 14.77 -9.56 2.73
CA PHE A 138 16.22 -9.36 2.82
C PHE A 138 16.59 -7.87 2.70
N ALA A 139 16.02 -7.17 1.71
CA ALA A 139 16.27 -5.75 1.50
C ALA A 139 15.73 -4.89 2.66
N SER A 140 14.50 -5.17 3.12
CA SER A 140 13.88 -4.40 4.21
C SER A 140 14.62 -4.53 5.54
N ARG A 141 15.23 -5.68 5.81
CA ARG A 141 16.00 -5.92 7.05
C ARG A 141 17.38 -5.24 7.06
N GLY A 142 17.91 -4.81 5.94
CA GLY A 142 19.17 -4.06 5.88
C GLY A 142 20.36 -4.75 6.57
N GLY A 143 20.40 -6.10 6.60
CA GLY A 143 21.44 -6.91 7.25
C GLY A 143 21.14 -7.30 8.70
N LEU A 144 20.04 -6.83 9.29
CA LEU A 144 19.62 -7.26 10.63
C LEU A 144 18.99 -8.67 10.56
N THR A 145 19.31 -9.51 11.55
CA THR A 145 18.82 -10.89 11.63
C THR A 145 18.14 -11.13 12.98
N GLY A 146 16.94 -11.70 12.95
CA GLY A 146 16.21 -12.11 14.15
C GLY A 146 15.51 -10.99 14.91
N ASN A 147 15.63 -9.75 14.48
CA ASN A 147 14.94 -8.61 15.09
C ASN A 147 13.44 -8.61 14.76
N VAL A 148 12.64 -8.01 15.65
CA VAL A 148 11.19 -7.90 15.49
C VAL A 148 10.82 -6.97 14.32
N TYR A 149 11.52 -5.85 14.20
CA TYR A 149 11.31 -4.85 13.14
C TYR A 149 12.52 -4.73 12.23
N PRO A 150 12.36 -4.17 11.03
CA PRO A 150 13.49 -3.86 10.14
C PRO A 150 14.58 -2.96 10.74
N TRP A 151 14.27 -2.23 11.79
CA TRP A 151 15.20 -1.32 12.48
C TRP A 151 15.64 -1.80 13.87
N GLY A 152 15.22 -2.97 14.35
CA GLY A 152 15.59 -3.52 15.66
C GLY A 152 14.42 -4.14 16.41
N ASP A 153 14.50 -4.16 17.74
CA ASP A 153 13.50 -4.84 18.57
C ASP A 153 12.50 -3.89 19.24
N GLU A 154 12.75 -2.59 19.20
CA GLU A 154 11.84 -1.58 19.76
C GLU A 154 11.02 -0.92 18.64
N PHE A 155 9.70 -0.83 18.83
CA PHE A 155 8.81 -0.20 17.86
C PHE A 155 9.10 1.30 17.66
N CYS A 156 9.36 1.99 18.76
CA CYS A 156 9.63 3.43 18.78
C CYS A 156 10.89 3.72 19.65
N PRO A 157 12.10 3.40 19.13
CA PRO A 157 13.33 3.54 19.90
C PRO A 157 13.59 5.00 20.25
N ASN A 158 13.83 5.26 21.54
CA ASN A 158 14.05 6.60 22.09
C ASN A 158 12.93 7.62 21.74
N GLY A 159 11.71 7.16 21.56
CA GLY A 159 10.57 8.00 21.17
C GLY A 159 10.56 8.42 19.71
N LYS A 160 11.41 7.83 18.86
CA LYS A 160 11.46 8.12 17.43
C LYS A 160 10.61 7.11 16.65
N TRP A 161 9.65 7.60 15.89
CA TRP A 161 8.91 6.82 14.91
C TRP A 161 9.83 6.45 13.74
N MET A 162 9.94 5.15 13.45
CA MET A 162 10.85 4.61 12.44
C MET A 162 10.15 4.27 11.13
N ALA A 163 8.84 4.38 11.10
CA ALA A 163 8.00 4.20 9.92
C ALA A 163 6.75 5.06 10.04
N ASN A 164 6.15 5.39 8.91
CA ASN A 164 4.84 6.03 8.87
C ASN A 164 3.78 4.99 9.25
N THR A 165 3.26 5.13 10.46
CA THR A 165 2.29 4.21 11.06
C THR A 165 1.14 4.98 11.69
N TRP A 166 0.07 4.30 12.01
CA TRP A 166 -1.03 4.90 12.74
C TRP A 166 -0.66 5.11 14.21
N GLN A 167 -0.83 6.33 14.72
CA GLN A 167 -0.70 6.67 16.13
C GLN A 167 -2.07 7.11 16.68
N GLY A 168 -2.37 6.71 17.92
CA GLY A 168 -3.65 7.00 18.56
C GLY A 168 -4.68 5.89 18.37
N GLN A 169 -5.96 6.25 18.38
CA GLN A 169 -7.06 5.27 18.39
C GLN A 169 -7.50 4.91 16.96
N PHE A 170 -7.00 3.76 16.48
CA PHE A 170 -7.43 3.22 15.18
C PHE A 170 -8.90 2.77 15.23
N PRO A 171 -9.71 3.01 14.19
CA PRO A 171 -9.43 3.74 12.95
C PRO A 171 -9.94 5.20 12.96
N SER A 172 -10.34 5.72 14.12
CA SER A 172 -11.05 6.99 14.24
C SER A 172 -10.16 8.21 14.51
N GLN A 173 -9.00 8.01 15.11
CA GLN A 173 -8.12 9.12 15.46
C GLN A 173 -6.65 8.76 15.23
N ASN A 174 -6.03 9.42 14.25
CA ASN A 174 -4.58 9.43 14.08
C ASN A 174 -4.01 10.70 14.66
N THR A 175 -3.08 10.60 15.63
CA THR A 175 -2.41 11.75 16.23
C THR A 175 -1.26 12.29 15.40
N ALA A 176 -0.85 11.55 14.35
CA ALA A 176 0.22 11.93 13.41
C ALA A 176 1.54 12.33 14.10
N GLU A 177 1.93 11.61 15.14
CA GLU A 177 3.16 11.88 15.90
C GLU A 177 4.43 11.61 15.08
N ASP A 178 4.33 10.82 14.00
CA ASP A 178 5.37 10.62 13.00
C ASP A 178 5.48 11.77 11.97
N GLY A 179 4.57 12.74 12.04
CA GLY A 179 4.50 13.90 11.14
C GLY A 179 3.50 13.75 9.99
N PHE A 180 2.83 12.59 9.85
CA PHE A 180 1.95 12.31 8.71
C PHE A 180 0.62 11.73 9.17
N SER A 181 -0.48 12.34 8.76
CA SER A 181 -1.83 11.82 9.04
C SER A 181 -2.28 10.73 8.05
N GLY A 182 -1.49 10.45 7.04
CA GLY A 182 -1.78 9.49 5.96
C GLY A 182 -0.51 9.09 5.24
N ILE A 183 -0.56 8.98 3.92
CA ILE A 183 0.60 8.62 3.11
C ILE A 183 1.65 9.74 3.21
N ALA A 184 2.91 9.38 3.37
CA ALA A 184 4.05 10.29 3.36
C ALA A 184 4.72 10.34 1.96
N PRO A 185 5.46 11.42 1.61
CA PRO A 185 6.37 11.38 0.48
C PRO A 185 7.43 10.28 0.65
N VAL A 186 8.00 9.79 -0.44
CA VAL A 186 9.11 8.82 -0.34
C VAL A 186 10.36 9.46 0.30
N ARG A 187 11.15 8.65 1.01
CA ARG A 187 12.40 9.08 1.68
C ARG A 187 12.23 9.99 2.91
N GLN A 188 11.14 9.85 3.61
CA GLN A 188 10.94 10.54 4.91
C GLN A 188 11.47 9.72 6.09
#